data_a1cffcbb6bb99f96aa885b0c9b6555f1
#
_entry.id   a1cffcbb6bb99f96aa885b0c9b6555f1
#
_cell.length_a   1.000
_cell.length_b   1.000
_cell.length_c   1.000
_cell.angle_alpha   90.00
_cell.angle_beta   90.00
_cell.angle_gamma   90.00
#
_symmetry.space_group_name_H-M   'P 1'
#
loop_
_entity.id
_entity.type
_entity.pdbx_description
1 polymer ?
#
loop_
_entity_poly.entity_id
_entity_poly.type
_entity_poly.pdbx_seq_one_letter_code
_entity_poly.pdbx_strand_id
1 'polypeptide(L)'
;NISHFITGGALGFDTLAAMLIIELKEIYPHIKLHLYLPCTNQSENWKEYDKKIWNSIKLLADDYRFISDMPYISGCMQLRNKAMVNDALYGIAYCKRSTGGTAYTVKYAKEKERHIILI
;
A
#
# COMPACT_ATOMS: atom_id res chain seq x y z
N ASN A 1 0.91 11.13 -17.18
CA ASN A 1 1.74 9.92 -17.00
C ASN A 1 2.01 9.64 -15.54
N ILE A 2 1.60 8.46 -15.08
CA ILE A 2 1.83 8.03 -13.70
C ILE A 2 3.13 7.25 -13.68
N SER A 3 4.06 7.68 -12.84
CA SER A 3 5.37 7.04 -12.71
C SER A 3 5.65 6.53 -11.31
N HIS A 4 4.93 7.00 -10.30
CA HIS A 4 5.12 6.59 -8.91
C HIS A 4 3.88 5.89 -8.39
N PHE A 5 4.08 4.71 -7.82
CA PHE A 5 3.02 3.89 -7.25
C PHE A 5 3.29 3.65 -5.78
N ILE A 6 2.26 3.74 -4.96
CA ILE A 6 2.35 3.55 -3.52
C ILE A 6 1.44 2.39 -3.13
N THR A 7 1.97 1.42 -2.39
CA THR A 7 1.16 0.37 -1.77
C THR A 7 1.43 0.32 -0.28
N GLY A 8 0.47 -0.23 0.45
CA GLY A 8 0.54 -0.23 1.91
C GLY A 8 1.24 -1.44 2.53
N GLY A 9 1.64 -2.41 1.72
CA GLY A 9 2.33 -3.59 2.21
C GLY A 9 1.48 -4.58 2.99
N ALA A 10 0.16 -4.46 2.96
CA ALA A 10 -0.72 -5.42 3.61
C ALA A 10 -0.87 -6.68 2.76
N LEU A 11 -1.36 -7.75 3.38
CA LEU A 11 -1.74 -8.96 2.65
C LEU A 11 -2.94 -8.67 1.74
N GLY A 12 -3.09 -9.48 0.70
CA GLY A 12 -4.21 -9.36 -0.23
C GLY A 12 -3.94 -8.39 -1.36
N PHE A 13 -4.80 -7.40 -1.53
CA PHE A 13 -4.75 -6.50 -2.68
C PHE A 13 -3.43 -5.73 -2.77
N ASP A 14 -2.90 -5.24 -1.65
CA ASP A 14 -1.62 -4.52 -1.63
C ASP A 14 -0.48 -5.39 -2.17
N THR A 15 -0.45 -6.66 -1.77
CA THR A 15 0.56 -7.61 -2.24
C THR A 15 0.43 -7.85 -3.74
N LEU A 16 -0.79 -8.08 -4.22
CA LEU A 16 -1.05 -8.29 -5.64
C LEU A 16 -0.64 -7.07 -6.46
N ALA A 17 -1.02 -5.89 -6.02
CA ALA A 17 -0.69 -4.65 -6.71
C ALA A 17 0.83 -4.44 -6.78
N ALA A 18 1.53 -4.67 -5.67
CA ALA A 18 2.99 -4.53 -5.64
C ALA A 18 3.67 -5.49 -6.61
N MET A 19 3.23 -6.75 -6.66
CA MET A 19 3.78 -7.74 -7.57
C MET A 19 3.56 -7.34 -9.03
N LEU A 20 2.38 -6.84 -9.37
CA LEU A 20 2.07 -6.38 -10.72
C LEU A 20 2.94 -5.18 -11.12
N ILE A 21 3.15 -4.25 -10.23
CA ILE A 21 4.00 -3.09 -10.51
C ILE A 21 5.45 -3.52 -10.74
N ILE A 22 5.94 -4.47 -9.96
CA ILE A 22 7.29 -5.02 -10.14
C ILE A 22 7.42 -5.66 -11.53
N GLU A 23 6.42 -6.44 -11.97
CA GLU A 23 6.41 -6.99 -13.33
C GLU A 23 6.38 -5.88 -14.39
N LEU A 24 5.54 -4.87 -14.20
CA LEU A 24 5.42 -3.77 -15.15
C LEU A 24 6.72 -2.98 -15.31
N LYS A 25 7.58 -2.97 -14.31
CA LYS A 25 8.87 -2.29 -14.41
C LYS A 25 9.77 -2.89 -15.48
N GLU A 26 9.59 -4.15 -15.82
CA GLU A 26 10.35 -4.77 -16.92
C GLU A 26 10.00 -4.14 -18.27
N ILE A 27 8.74 -3.71 -18.43
CA ILE A 27 8.25 -3.05 -19.64
C ILE A 27 8.42 -1.53 -19.56
N TYR A 28 8.19 -0.97 -18.37
CA TYR A 28 8.24 0.46 -18.12
C TYR A 28 9.29 0.75 -17.02
N PRO A 29 10.60 0.74 -17.36
CA PRO A 29 11.66 0.84 -16.34
C PRO A 29 11.66 2.13 -15.53
N HIS A 30 10.95 3.15 -15.98
CA HIS A 30 10.90 4.46 -15.30
C HIS A 30 9.92 4.50 -14.14
N ILE A 31 9.03 3.52 -14.00
CA ILE A 31 8.06 3.54 -12.89
C ILE A 31 8.74 3.12 -11.58
N LYS A 32 8.22 3.63 -10.47
CA LYS A 32 8.76 3.40 -9.14
C LYS A 32 7.70 2.85 -8.21
N LEU A 33 8.07 1.90 -7.37
CA LEU A 33 7.20 1.33 -6.34
C LEU A 33 7.67 1.78 -4.97
N HIS A 34 6.79 2.42 -4.22
CA HIS A 34 7.02 2.87 -2.86
C HIS A 34 6.12 2.11 -1.89
N LEU A 35 6.68 1.59 -0.82
CA LEU A 35 5.91 0.89 0.20
C LEU A 35 5.74 1.80 1.42
N TYR A 36 4.50 2.03 1.82
CA TYR A 36 4.17 2.76 3.04
C TYR A 36 3.72 1.76 4.08
N LEU A 37 4.54 1.55 5.08
CA LEU A 37 4.35 0.52 6.09
C LEU A 37 3.82 1.14 7.38
N PRO A 38 2.81 0.52 8.02
CA PRO A 38 2.17 1.15 9.18
C PRO A 38 3.06 1.14 10.43
N CYS A 39 3.86 0.08 10.60
CA CYS A 39 4.66 -0.12 11.80
C CYS A 39 5.78 -1.13 11.54
N THR A 40 6.71 -1.26 12.48
CA THR A 40 7.92 -2.05 12.28
C THR A 40 7.70 -3.56 12.31
N ASN A 41 6.62 -4.02 12.95
CA ASN A 41 6.35 -5.46 13.13
C ASN A 41 5.08 -5.94 12.42
N GLN A 42 4.69 -5.29 11.34
CA GLN A 42 3.45 -5.62 10.62
C GLN A 42 3.35 -7.10 10.26
N SER A 43 4.44 -7.70 9.80
CA SER A 43 4.43 -9.07 9.29
C SER A 43 4.78 -10.13 10.34
N GLU A 44 4.92 -9.75 11.61
CA GLU A 44 5.44 -10.63 12.65
C GLU A 44 4.67 -11.94 12.78
N ASN A 45 3.34 -11.87 12.70
CA ASN A 45 2.47 -13.04 12.88
C ASN A 45 1.96 -13.65 11.57
N TRP A 46 2.53 -13.25 10.45
CA TRP A 46 2.14 -13.81 9.15
C TRP A 46 2.73 -15.22 8.98
N LYS A 47 2.09 -16.01 8.11
CA LYS A 47 2.60 -17.32 7.72
C LYS A 47 3.94 -17.18 7.02
N GLU A 48 4.79 -18.19 7.12
CA GLU A 48 6.12 -18.16 6.48
C GLU A 48 6.07 -17.91 4.98
N TYR A 49 5.09 -18.49 4.29
CA TYR A 49 4.88 -18.26 2.86
C TYR A 49 4.65 -16.77 2.58
N ASP A 50 3.79 -16.13 3.34
CA ASP A 50 3.48 -14.71 3.18
C ASP A 50 4.68 -13.82 3.51
N LYS A 51 5.45 -14.19 4.54
CA LYS A 51 6.67 -13.46 4.90
C LYS A 51 7.70 -13.51 3.78
N LYS A 52 7.85 -14.65 3.11
CA LYS A 52 8.79 -14.79 1.99
C LYS A 52 8.42 -13.89 0.82
N ILE A 53 7.14 -13.87 0.45
CA ILE A 53 6.65 -12.98 -0.60
C ILE A 53 6.89 -11.53 -0.21
N TRP A 54 6.55 -11.18 1.00
CA TRP A 54 6.72 -9.83 1.54
C TRP A 54 8.18 -9.37 1.49
N ASN A 55 9.09 -10.22 1.94
CA ASN A 55 10.51 -9.90 1.91
C ASN A 55 11.02 -9.71 0.48
N SER A 56 10.54 -10.51 -0.46
CA SER A 56 10.88 -10.34 -1.87
C SER A 56 10.39 -9.00 -2.41
N ILE A 57 9.17 -8.61 -2.07
CA ILE A 57 8.60 -7.32 -2.49
C ILE A 57 9.43 -6.17 -1.93
N LYS A 58 9.82 -6.23 -0.66
CA LYS A 58 10.66 -5.20 -0.03
C LYS A 58 12.00 -5.04 -0.74
N LEU A 59 12.60 -6.15 -1.16
CA LEU A 59 13.88 -6.10 -1.87
C LEU A 59 13.75 -5.50 -3.26
N LEU A 60 12.63 -5.73 -3.93
CA LEU A 60 12.41 -5.29 -5.31
C LEU A 60 11.75 -3.92 -5.42
N ALA A 61 11.16 -3.40 -4.35
CA ALA A 61 10.62 -2.05 -4.32
C ALA A 61 11.74 -1.02 -4.40
N ASP A 62 11.43 0.14 -4.92
CA ASP A 62 12.42 1.21 -5.04
C ASP A 62 12.75 1.80 -3.67
N ASP A 63 11.76 1.91 -2.81
CA ASP A 63 11.98 2.25 -1.41
C ASP A 63 10.80 1.81 -0.55
N TYR A 64 10.97 1.89 0.75
CA TYR A 64 9.89 1.73 1.71
C TYR A 64 10.15 2.63 2.90
N ARG A 65 9.09 3.05 3.56
CA ARG A 65 9.21 3.80 4.82
C ARG A 65 8.16 3.34 5.81
N PHE A 66 8.51 3.42 7.08
CA PHE A 66 7.56 3.20 8.16
C PHE A 66 6.90 4.53 8.49
N ILE A 67 5.56 4.54 8.47
CA ILE A 67 4.79 5.72 8.90
C ILE A 67 4.96 5.92 10.40
N SER A 68 5.04 4.80 11.15
CA SER A 68 5.47 4.80 12.54
C SER A 68 6.72 3.94 12.63
N ASP A 69 7.77 4.44 13.27
CA ASP A 69 9.01 3.70 13.51
C ASP A 69 8.92 2.80 14.75
N MET A 70 7.72 2.66 15.30
CA MET A 70 7.41 1.85 16.49
C MET A 70 6.68 0.57 16.10
N PRO A 71 6.63 -0.44 16.99
CA PRO A 71 5.74 -1.57 16.82
C PRO A 71 4.28 -1.15 16.74
N TYR A 72 3.40 -2.10 16.38
CA TYR A 72 1.99 -1.83 16.20
C TYR A 72 1.39 -1.06 17.37
N ILE A 73 0.66 -0.01 17.04
CA ILE A 73 -0.20 0.72 17.96
C ILE A 73 -1.56 0.93 17.30
N SER A 74 -2.59 1.14 18.11
CA SER A 74 -3.94 1.39 17.61
C SER A 74 -3.94 2.62 16.70
N GLY A 75 -4.56 2.49 15.53
CA GLY A 75 -4.66 3.57 14.57
C GLY A 75 -3.52 3.69 13.57
N CYS A 76 -2.45 2.88 13.70
CA CYS A 76 -1.30 3.00 12.79
C CYS A 76 -1.67 2.66 11.34
N MET A 77 -2.62 1.74 11.13
CA MET A 77 -3.09 1.39 9.77
C MET A 77 -3.81 2.57 9.11
N GLN A 78 -4.64 3.28 9.85
CA GLN A 78 -5.33 4.46 9.34
C GLN A 78 -4.35 5.59 9.04
N LEU A 79 -3.36 5.80 9.89
CA LEU A 79 -2.33 6.80 9.63
C LEU A 79 -1.57 6.50 8.33
N ARG A 80 -1.21 5.22 8.11
CA ARG A 80 -0.57 4.79 6.88
C ARG A 80 -1.47 5.06 5.67
N ASN A 81 -2.75 4.69 5.77
CA ASN A 81 -3.69 4.89 4.68
C ASN A 81 -3.87 6.37 4.34
N LYS A 82 -3.95 7.22 5.34
CA LYS A 82 -4.03 8.67 5.13
C LYS A 82 -2.77 9.22 4.45
N ALA A 83 -1.59 8.75 4.85
CA ALA A 83 -0.34 9.17 4.23
C ALA A 83 -0.32 8.81 2.73
N MET A 84 -0.79 7.62 2.37
CA MET A 84 -0.89 7.21 0.98
C MET A 84 -1.81 8.13 0.19
N VAL A 85 -2.98 8.43 0.72
CA VAL A 85 -3.95 9.33 0.06
C VAL A 85 -3.37 10.75 -0.08
N ASN A 86 -2.72 11.24 0.97
CA ASN A 86 -2.16 12.60 0.94
C ASN A 86 -1.07 12.75 -0.13
N ASP A 87 -0.33 11.69 -0.39
CA ASP A 87 0.81 11.73 -1.32
C ASP A 87 0.44 11.31 -2.75
N ALA A 88 -0.82 10.95 -3.02
CA ALA A 88 -1.26 10.49 -4.33
C ALA A 88 -2.42 11.32 -4.85
N LEU A 89 -2.52 11.44 -6.19
CA LEU A 89 -3.67 12.09 -6.85
C LEU A 89 -4.70 11.05 -7.31
N TYR A 90 -4.25 9.86 -7.65
CA TYR A 90 -5.09 8.79 -8.18
C TYR A 90 -4.96 7.57 -7.29
N GLY A 91 -6.04 6.81 -7.17
CA GLY A 91 -6.02 5.57 -6.42
C GLY A 91 -6.85 4.49 -7.09
N ILE A 92 -6.45 3.25 -6.85
CA ILE A 92 -7.21 2.07 -7.25
C ILE A 92 -7.51 1.30 -5.97
N ALA A 93 -8.77 0.97 -5.75
CA ALA A 93 -9.20 0.28 -4.54
C ALA A 93 -10.12 -0.89 -4.87
N TYR A 94 -9.90 -2.00 -4.17
CA TYR A 94 -10.82 -3.13 -4.15
C TYR A 94 -11.61 -3.05 -2.86
N CYS A 95 -12.84 -2.57 -2.95
CA CYS A 95 -13.66 -2.30 -1.78
C CYS A 95 -15.07 -2.87 -1.99
N LYS A 96 -15.38 -3.96 -1.28
CA LYS A 96 -16.67 -4.62 -1.36
C LYS A 96 -17.58 -4.33 -0.17
N ARG A 97 -17.05 -3.68 0.86
CA ARG A 97 -17.78 -3.41 2.09
C ARG A 97 -18.02 -1.92 2.24
N SER A 98 -19.10 -1.57 2.95
CA SER A 98 -19.40 -0.18 3.30
C SER A 98 -18.68 0.27 4.56
N THR A 99 -18.04 -0.66 5.28
CA THR A 99 -17.28 -0.38 6.51
C THR A 99 -15.92 -1.06 6.45
N GLY A 100 -15.03 -0.70 7.37
CA GLY A 100 -13.69 -1.25 7.46
C GLY A 100 -12.62 -0.31 6.92
N GLY A 101 -11.38 -0.77 6.95
CA GLY A 101 -10.21 0.05 6.61
C GLY A 101 -10.21 0.59 5.19
N THR A 102 -10.54 -0.26 4.20
CA THR A 102 -10.57 0.17 2.81
C THR A 102 -11.69 1.18 2.56
N ALA A 103 -12.88 0.92 3.10
CA ALA A 103 -14.01 1.85 2.97
C ALA A 103 -13.69 3.20 3.60
N TYR A 104 -13.05 3.21 4.76
CA TYR A 104 -12.62 4.42 5.43
C TYR A 104 -11.63 5.21 4.56
N THR A 105 -10.66 4.50 3.97
CA THR A 105 -9.64 5.10 3.12
C THR A 105 -10.25 5.70 1.84
N VAL A 106 -11.18 4.99 1.21
CA VAL A 106 -11.88 5.48 0.03
C VAL A 106 -12.66 6.76 0.36
N LYS A 107 -13.35 6.77 1.50
CA LYS A 107 -14.08 7.96 1.95
C LYS A 107 -13.13 9.13 2.17
N TYR A 108 -12.02 8.91 2.84
CA TYR A 108 -11.02 9.95 3.07
C TYR A 108 -10.47 10.49 1.74
N ALA A 109 -10.18 9.59 0.78
CA ALA A 109 -9.69 10.00 -0.53
C ALA A 109 -10.69 10.88 -1.28
N LYS A 110 -11.98 10.56 -1.19
CA LYS A 110 -13.04 11.37 -1.79
C LYS A 110 -13.13 12.75 -1.13
N GLU A 111 -13.01 12.81 0.18
CA GLU A 111 -12.99 14.09 0.92
C GLU A 111 -11.79 14.95 0.51
N LYS A 112 -10.69 14.34 0.14
CA LYS A 112 -9.47 15.03 -0.34
C LYS A 112 -9.49 15.24 -1.86
N GLU A 113 -10.60 14.94 -2.51
CA GLU A 113 -10.80 15.13 -3.96
C GLU A 113 -9.80 14.34 -4.81
N ARG A 114 -9.44 13.13 -4.37
CA ARG A 114 -8.61 12.21 -5.14
C ARG A 114 -9.45 11.41 -6.13
N HIS A 115 -8.88 11.10 -7.27
CA HIS A 115 -9.54 10.26 -8.28
C HIS A 115 -9.37 8.78 -7.88
N ILE A 116 -10.48 8.13 -7.51
CA ILE A 116 -10.45 6.72 -7.08
C ILE A 116 -11.18 5.87 -8.08
N ILE A 117 -10.50 4.83 -8.56
CA ILE A 117 -11.08 3.79 -9.39
C ILE A 117 -11.39 2.60 -8.48
N LEU A 118 -12.66 2.21 -8.41
CA LEU A 118 -13.10 1.04 -7.66
C LEU A 118 -13.19 -0.15 -8.61
N ILE A 119 -12.65 -1.26 -8.18
CA ILE A 119 -12.71 -2.53 -8.95
C ILE A 119 -13.34 -3.64 -8.14
#